data_1a4d03f9b2b72f9f47bf939f84d0ff4a
#
_entry.id   1a4d03f9b2b72f9f47bf939f84d0ff4a
#
_cell.length_a   1.000
_cell.length_b   1.000
_cell.length_c   1.000
_cell.angle_alpha   90.00
_cell.angle_beta   90.00
_cell.angle_gamma   90.00
#
_symmetry.space_group_name_H-M   'P 1'
#
loop_
_entity.id
_entity.type
_entity.pdbx_description
1 polymer ?
#
loop_
_entity_poly.entity_id
_entity_poly.type
_entity_poly.pdbx_seq_one_letter_code
_entity_poly.pdbx_strand_id
1 'polypeptide(L)'
;VNGSVTAIGGRPDRYRWIALSNTTLSMTMATIDASIVIIAMPAIFRGIGLNPLDPGNISYLLWMIIGYLLVQSVCVVTLGRLGDMFGRVKIYNLGFVVFTLASIALSLDPLTGTDGAMWLIGWRFVQAFGGAMLMANSAAILTDAFPANKRGMALGVNQIAGISGQFVGLLLGGLLAAWDWRLVFWVNVPIGLFGTVWAYKSLREIATTRRARIDWVGNVMFVVGLGALLVAITYGIQPYGGHPTGWTNPWIIAGLIGGAAVLVVFCVFETKIAEPMFQMSLFRVWPFAAGNLASLLGSIARGGLQFMLVIWLAGIWLPLHGYDFAVTPLWAGIYMLPLTAGFLIAGPISGTLSDRYGPRPFATAGLVLAAICFGGLMLLPVNFSYWLFALLILGNGIGSGLFAAPNTSAIMSAVPVRHRGSASGMRSTFQNSGMSLSIGIFFSLMIAGLASTLPRTLT
;
A
#
# COMPACT_ATOMS: atom_id res chain seq x y z
N VAL A 1 12.67 -40.61 6.95
CA VAL A 1 12.17 -41.12 5.65
C VAL A 1 12.37 -39.96 4.67
N ASN A 2 13.44 -40.04 3.87
CA ASN A 2 13.77 -39.12 2.80
C ASN A 2 12.81 -39.36 1.61
N GLY A 3 11.77 -38.54 1.52
CA GLY A 3 10.94 -38.46 0.31
C GLY A 3 11.62 -37.55 -0.71
N SER A 4 12.35 -38.14 -1.67
CA SER A 4 12.83 -37.48 -2.85
C SER A 4 11.66 -36.91 -3.65
N VAL A 5 11.51 -35.59 -3.66
CA VAL A 5 10.62 -34.88 -4.59
C VAL A 5 11.16 -35.10 -6.00
N THR A 6 10.53 -36.02 -6.74
CA THR A 6 10.80 -36.31 -8.13
C THR A 6 10.70 -35.03 -8.97
N ALA A 7 11.80 -34.70 -9.61
CA ALA A 7 11.93 -33.60 -10.57
C ALA A 7 11.04 -33.88 -11.79
N ILE A 8 9.90 -33.19 -11.87
CA ILE A 8 9.10 -33.11 -13.09
C ILE A 8 9.53 -31.86 -13.87
N GLY A 9 10.33 -32.10 -14.93
CA GLY A 9 10.52 -31.28 -16.11
C GLY A 9 10.67 -29.77 -15.96
N GLY A 10 11.88 -29.28 -15.73
CA GLY A 10 12.26 -27.88 -15.82
C GLY A 10 13.25 -27.52 -14.70
N ARG A 11 14.40 -26.92 -15.05
CA ARG A 11 15.43 -26.52 -14.08
C ARG A 11 14.81 -25.76 -12.94
N PRO A 12 14.90 -26.18 -11.66
CA PRO A 12 14.24 -25.51 -10.51
C PRO A 12 14.64 -24.04 -10.38
N ASP A 13 15.80 -23.64 -10.86
CA ASP A 13 16.25 -22.25 -10.86
C ASP A 13 15.45 -21.35 -11.81
N ARG A 14 15.01 -21.84 -12.98
CA ARG A 14 14.24 -21.04 -13.94
C ARG A 14 12.84 -20.67 -13.41
N TYR A 15 12.17 -21.59 -12.70
CA TYR A 15 10.86 -21.34 -12.14
C TYR A 15 10.86 -20.21 -11.10
N ARG A 16 11.89 -20.15 -10.24
CA ARG A 16 12.03 -19.10 -9.22
C ARG A 16 12.04 -17.70 -9.84
N TRP A 17 12.80 -17.54 -10.92
CA TRP A 17 12.87 -16.25 -11.62
C TRP A 17 11.58 -15.90 -12.36
N ILE A 18 10.85 -16.89 -12.87
CA ILE A 18 9.53 -16.70 -13.46
C ILE A 18 8.54 -16.25 -12.38
N ALA A 19 8.53 -16.89 -11.22
CA ALA A 19 7.69 -16.50 -10.11
C ALA A 19 8.01 -15.07 -9.62
N LEU A 20 9.31 -14.74 -9.49
CA LEU A 20 9.76 -13.41 -9.09
C LEU A 20 9.32 -12.34 -10.10
N SER A 21 9.61 -12.54 -11.38
CA SER A 21 9.28 -11.55 -12.40
C SER A 21 7.78 -11.35 -12.58
N ASN A 22 6.97 -12.40 -12.46
CA ASN A 22 5.52 -12.28 -12.52
C ASN A 22 4.95 -11.56 -11.29
N THR A 23 5.41 -11.90 -10.08
CA THR A 23 4.96 -11.24 -8.86
C THR A 23 5.44 -9.78 -8.75
N THR A 24 6.62 -9.45 -9.26
CA THR A 24 7.07 -8.07 -9.39
C THR A 24 6.22 -7.27 -10.36
N LEU A 25 5.80 -7.88 -11.49
CA LEU A 25 4.89 -7.25 -12.45
C LEU A 25 3.55 -6.88 -11.80
N SER A 26 2.94 -7.81 -11.06
CA SER A 26 1.67 -7.54 -10.38
C SER A 26 1.79 -6.46 -9.30
N MET A 27 2.89 -6.50 -8.54
CA MET A 27 3.15 -5.50 -7.49
C MET A 27 3.35 -4.12 -8.09
N THR A 28 4.15 -4.03 -9.17
CA THR A 28 4.35 -2.77 -9.92
C THR A 28 3.01 -2.25 -10.47
N MET A 29 2.20 -3.09 -11.11
CA MET A 29 0.90 -2.72 -11.65
C MET A 29 -0.03 -2.15 -10.56
N ALA A 30 -0.18 -2.85 -9.44
CA ALA A 30 -1.06 -2.43 -8.35
C ALA A 30 -0.60 -1.11 -7.70
N THR A 31 0.71 -0.87 -7.62
CA THR A 31 1.26 0.35 -7.02
C THR A 31 1.30 1.53 -7.99
N ILE A 32 1.50 1.29 -9.29
CA ILE A 32 1.28 2.29 -10.35
C ILE A 32 -0.16 2.79 -10.25
N ASP A 33 -1.12 1.88 -10.24
CA ASP A 33 -2.55 2.21 -10.20
C ASP A 33 -2.92 3.03 -8.96
N ALA A 34 -2.42 2.64 -7.79
CA ALA A 34 -2.69 3.37 -6.55
C ALA A 34 -2.16 4.82 -6.58
N SER A 35 -1.00 5.05 -7.19
CA SER A 35 -0.34 6.35 -7.20
C SER A 35 -0.76 7.23 -8.39
N ILE A 36 -0.99 6.63 -9.56
CA ILE A 36 -1.37 7.35 -10.78
C ILE A 36 -2.68 8.14 -10.61
N VAL A 37 -3.65 7.55 -9.90
CA VAL A 37 -4.94 8.18 -9.62
C VAL A 37 -4.81 9.40 -8.71
N ILE A 38 -3.86 9.40 -7.76
CA ILE A 38 -3.65 10.54 -6.85
C ILE A 38 -3.29 11.80 -7.63
N ILE A 39 -2.36 11.71 -8.58
CA ILE A 39 -1.94 12.84 -9.42
C ILE A 39 -3.00 13.20 -10.47
N ALA A 40 -3.66 12.20 -11.05
CA ALA A 40 -4.65 12.41 -12.10
C ALA A 40 -6.01 12.90 -11.57
N MET A 41 -6.22 12.91 -10.25
CA MET A 41 -7.50 13.21 -9.62
C MET A 41 -8.16 14.51 -10.13
N PRO A 42 -7.45 15.65 -10.22
CA PRO A 42 -8.07 16.88 -10.76
C PRO A 42 -8.52 16.75 -12.22
N ALA A 43 -7.78 15.99 -13.03
CA ALA A 43 -8.14 15.75 -14.43
C ALA A 43 -9.33 14.80 -14.55
N ILE A 44 -9.39 13.75 -13.73
CA ILE A 44 -10.53 12.82 -13.67
C ILE A 44 -11.81 13.57 -13.33
N PHE A 45 -11.80 14.42 -12.27
CA PHE A 45 -12.98 15.18 -11.84
C PHE A 45 -13.45 16.16 -12.92
N ARG A 46 -12.52 16.90 -13.54
CA ARG A 46 -12.86 17.76 -14.69
C ARG A 46 -13.44 16.96 -15.85
N GLY A 47 -12.88 15.76 -16.11
CA GLY A 47 -13.31 14.89 -17.19
C GLY A 47 -14.74 14.35 -17.03
N ILE A 48 -15.20 14.14 -15.79
CA ILE A 48 -16.60 13.78 -15.49
C ILE A 48 -17.49 15.00 -15.23
N GLY A 49 -16.97 16.22 -15.38
CA GLY A 49 -17.73 17.46 -15.19
C GLY A 49 -17.95 17.90 -13.75
N LEU A 50 -17.10 17.45 -12.81
CA LEU A 50 -17.12 17.88 -11.41
C LEU A 50 -15.95 18.82 -11.10
N ASN A 51 -16.23 19.85 -10.29
CA ASN A 51 -15.17 20.71 -9.77
C ASN A 51 -14.53 20.05 -8.54
N PRO A 52 -13.22 19.71 -8.57
CA PRO A 52 -12.54 19.06 -7.43
C PRO A 52 -12.39 19.97 -6.20
N LEU A 53 -12.51 21.30 -6.37
CA LEU A 53 -12.38 22.28 -5.30
C LEU A 53 -13.72 22.63 -4.63
N ASP A 54 -14.83 22.12 -5.16
CA ASP A 54 -16.15 22.32 -4.55
C ASP A 54 -16.27 21.47 -3.27
N PRO A 55 -16.59 22.06 -2.11
CA PRO A 55 -16.77 21.34 -0.86
C PRO A 55 -17.74 20.14 -0.96
N GLY A 56 -18.77 20.22 -1.79
CA GLY A 56 -19.72 19.13 -2.03
C GLY A 56 -19.09 17.89 -2.69
N ASN A 57 -17.97 18.07 -3.41
CA ASN A 57 -17.31 17.00 -4.18
C ASN A 57 -16.15 16.34 -3.44
N ILE A 58 -15.68 16.91 -2.33
CA ILE A 58 -14.54 16.40 -1.54
C ILE A 58 -14.78 14.95 -1.10
N SER A 59 -16.00 14.60 -0.74
CA SER A 59 -16.36 13.25 -0.32
C SER A 59 -16.08 12.21 -1.43
N TYR A 60 -16.43 12.50 -2.68
CA TYR A 60 -16.17 11.59 -3.81
C TYR A 60 -14.66 11.43 -4.05
N LEU A 61 -13.89 12.51 -3.93
CA LEU A 61 -12.43 12.50 -4.06
C LEU A 61 -11.80 11.59 -3.00
N LEU A 62 -12.21 11.74 -1.75
CA LEU A 62 -11.72 10.91 -0.65
C LEU A 62 -12.06 9.43 -0.86
N TRP A 63 -13.29 9.11 -1.27
CA TRP A 63 -13.70 7.73 -1.51
C TRP A 63 -12.98 7.08 -2.70
N MET A 64 -12.63 7.82 -3.74
CA MET A 64 -11.83 7.29 -4.84
C MET A 64 -10.44 6.84 -4.40
N ILE A 65 -9.79 7.56 -3.47
CA ILE A 65 -8.45 7.24 -2.99
C ILE A 65 -8.52 6.27 -1.80
N ILE A 66 -9.20 6.70 -0.74
CA ILE A 66 -9.19 5.99 0.55
C ILE A 66 -10.03 4.73 0.46
N GLY A 67 -11.11 4.74 -0.31
CA GLY A 67 -11.94 3.56 -0.54
C GLY A 67 -11.18 2.39 -1.15
N TYR A 68 -10.30 2.66 -2.09
CA TYR A 68 -9.39 1.66 -2.65
C TYR A 68 -8.47 1.05 -1.59
N LEU A 69 -7.80 1.89 -0.79
CA LEU A 69 -6.90 1.44 0.28
C LEU A 69 -7.66 0.71 1.40
N LEU A 70 -8.88 1.15 1.72
CA LEU A 70 -9.75 0.53 2.71
C LEU A 70 -10.12 -0.90 2.28
N VAL A 71 -10.64 -1.07 1.06
CA VAL A 71 -11.00 -2.40 0.53
C VAL A 71 -9.78 -3.31 0.49
N GLN A 72 -8.62 -2.80 0.05
CA GLN A 72 -7.38 -3.57 0.08
C GLN A 72 -7.00 -4.00 1.49
N SER A 73 -7.04 -3.09 2.47
CA SER A 73 -6.65 -3.37 3.87
C SER A 73 -7.53 -4.44 4.50
N VAL A 74 -8.81 -4.38 4.22
CA VAL A 74 -9.83 -5.25 4.80
C VAL A 74 -9.83 -6.64 4.14
N CYS A 75 -9.74 -6.69 2.80
CA CYS A 75 -9.91 -7.95 2.06
C CYS A 75 -8.64 -8.78 1.93
N VAL A 76 -7.44 -8.16 2.08
CA VAL A 76 -6.17 -8.83 1.79
C VAL A 76 -5.94 -10.10 2.64
N VAL A 77 -6.37 -10.12 3.90
CA VAL A 77 -6.20 -11.27 4.79
C VAL A 77 -7.10 -12.43 4.37
N THR A 78 -8.37 -12.13 4.13
CA THR A 78 -9.37 -13.10 3.64
C THR A 78 -8.90 -13.72 2.33
N LEU A 79 -8.41 -12.90 1.39
CA LEU A 79 -7.97 -13.35 0.08
C LEU A 79 -6.65 -14.13 0.13
N GLY A 80 -5.79 -13.83 1.11
CA GLY A 80 -4.62 -14.66 1.41
C GLY A 80 -5.02 -16.05 1.93
N ARG A 81 -6.02 -16.10 2.81
CA ARG A 81 -6.55 -17.39 3.31
C ARG A 81 -7.26 -18.18 2.21
N LEU A 82 -8.03 -17.51 1.36
CA LEU A 82 -8.61 -18.16 0.17
C LEU A 82 -7.52 -18.75 -0.73
N GLY A 83 -6.37 -18.07 -0.87
CA GLY A 83 -5.20 -18.61 -1.55
C GLY A 83 -4.67 -19.89 -0.91
N ASP A 84 -4.59 -19.95 0.42
CA ASP A 84 -4.14 -21.15 1.14
C ASP A 84 -5.13 -22.33 1.00
N MET A 85 -6.43 -22.05 0.81
CA MET A 85 -7.49 -23.07 0.68
C MET A 85 -7.67 -23.57 -0.76
N PHE A 86 -7.74 -22.64 -1.72
CA PHE A 86 -8.12 -22.95 -3.11
C PHE A 86 -6.93 -22.96 -4.06
N GLY A 87 -5.77 -22.57 -3.60
CA GLY A 87 -4.55 -22.44 -4.37
C GLY A 87 -4.13 -20.98 -4.53
N ARG A 88 -2.89 -20.68 -4.15
CA ARG A 88 -2.32 -19.32 -4.17
C ARG A 88 -2.22 -18.77 -5.59
N VAL A 89 -1.79 -19.62 -6.53
CA VAL A 89 -1.67 -19.24 -7.95
C VAL A 89 -3.04 -19.02 -8.59
N LYS A 90 -4.05 -19.81 -8.22
CA LYS A 90 -5.41 -19.63 -8.74
C LYS A 90 -6.03 -18.30 -8.30
N ILE A 91 -5.96 -17.98 -7.00
CA ILE A 91 -6.49 -16.72 -6.46
C ILE A 91 -5.69 -15.53 -7.02
N TYR A 92 -4.38 -15.68 -7.15
CA TYR A 92 -3.51 -14.67 -7.76
C TYR A 92 -3.88 -14.38 -9.22
N ASN A 93 -4.09 -15.42 -10.03
CA ASN A 93 -4.53 -15.27 -11.43
C ASN A 93 -5.90 -14.61 -11.55
N LEU A 94 -6.84 -15.02 -10.68
CA LEU A 94 -8.15 -14.36 -10.60
C LEU A 94 -8.01 -12.88 -10.26
N GLY A 95 -7.04 -12.53 -9.40
CA GLY A 95 -6.73 -11.14 -9.07
C GLY A 95 -6.34 -10.31 -10.29
N PHE A 96 -5.52 -10.83 -11.20
CA PHE A 96 -5.20 -10.16 -12.47
C PHE A 96 -6.45 -9.95 -13.32
N VAL A 97 -7.31 -10.96 -13.45
CA VAL A 97 -8.54 -10.87 -14.25
C VAL A 97 -9.47 -9.79 -13.69
N VAL A 98 -9.76 -9.86 -12.38
CA VAL A 98 -10.65 -8.89 -11.71
C VAL A 98 -10.09 -7.46 -11.82
N PHE A 99 -8.80 -7.28 -11.56
CA PHE A 99 -8.14 -5.98 -11.65
C PHE A 99 -8.21 -5.40 -13.06
N THR A 100 -7.94 -6.23 -14.08
CA THR A 100 -7.97 -5.80 -15.49
C THR A 100 -9.36 -5.46 -15.96
N LEU A 101 -10.37 -6.28 -15.65
CA LEU A 101 -11.78 -5.99 -15.99
C LEU A 101 -12.26 -4.71 -15.33
N ALA A 102 -11.92 -4.48 -14.06
CA ALA A 102 -12.26 -3.25 -13.36
C ALA A 102 -11.56 -2.03 -14.00
N SER A 103 -10.29 -2.17 -14.42
CA SER A 103 -9.56 -1.10 -15.12
C SER A 103 -10.18 -0.74 -16.46
N ILE A 104 -10.68 -1.73 -17.20
CA ILE A 104 -11.46 -1.52 -18.44
C ILE A 104 -12.74 -0.75 -18.13
N ALA A 105 -13.50 -1.18 -17.14
CA ALA A 105 -14.76 -0.53 -16.77
C ALA A 105 -14.58 0.92 -16.29
N LEU A 106 -13.49 1.19 -15.55
CA LEU A 106 -13.10 2.54 -15.13
C LEU A 106 -12.76 3.44 -16.32
N SER A 107 -12.05 2.91 -17.32
CA SER A 107 -11.67 3.66 -18.52
C SER A 107 -12.84 3.94 -19.46
N LEU A 108 -13.89 3.12 -19.40
CA LEU A 108 -15.08 3.23 -20.26
C LEU A 108 -16.23 4.00 -19.60
N ASP A 109 -16.00 4.72 -18.49
CA ASP A 109 -17.05 5.44 -17.77
C ASP A 109 -17.95 6.25 -18.74
N PRO A 110 -19.24 5.88 -18.86
CA PRO A 110 -20.17 6.55 -19.75
C PRO A 110 -20.92 7.70 -19.08
N LEU A 111 -20.72 7.90 -17.78
CA LEU A 111 -21.49 8.81 -16.94
C LEU A 111 -20.72 10.09 -16.65
N THR A 112 -21.43 11.12 -16.25
CA THR A 112 -20.87 12.42 -15.86
C THR A 112 -21.46 12.89 -14.53
N GLY A 113 -20.85 13.88 -13.92
CA GLY A 113 -21.29 14.42 -12.63
C GLY A 113 -21.17 13.40 -11.49
N THR A 114 -22.12 13.44 -10.57
CA THR A 114 -22.17 12.56 -9.40
C THR A 114 -22.29 11.09 -9.76
N ASP A 115 -23.02 10.77 -10.83
CA ASP A 115 -23.21 9.37 -11.28
C ASP A 115 -21.88 8.81 -11.84
N GLY A 116 -21.10 9.61 -12.56
CA GLY A 116 -19.75 9.25 -12.99
C GLY A 116 -18.82 9.02 -11.81
N ALA A 117 -18.86 9.90 -10.80
CA ALA A 117 -18.07 9.69 -9.59
C ALA A 117 -18.44 8.39 -8.86
N MET A 118 -19.74 8.07 -8.74
CA MET A 118 -20.20 6.83 -8.12
C MET A 118 -19.83 5.59 -8.93
N TRP A 119 -19.86 5.67 -10.27
CA TRP A 119 -19.36 4.61 -11.16
C TRP A 119 -17.86 4.34 -10.90
N LEU A 120 -17.06 5.39 -10.89
CA LEU A 120 -15.63 5.28 -10.64
C LEU A 120 -15.34 4.70 -9.25
N ILE A 121 -16.01 5.17 -8.19
CA ILE A 121 -15.85 4.65 -6.83
C ILE A 121 -16.22 3.16 -6.77
N GLY A 122 -17.34 2.77 -7.36
CA GLY A 122 -17.80 1.38 -7.37
C GLY A 122 -16.78 0.43 -8.03
N TRP A 123 -16.30 0.79 -9.22
CA TRP A 123 -15.31 -0.02 -9.93
C TRP A 123 -13.92 0.04 -9.29
N ARG A 124 -13.58 1.13 -8.60
CA ARG A 124 -12.37 1.20 -7.77
C ARG A 124 -12.40 0.18 -6.62
N PHE A 125 -13.58 -0.07 -6.02
CA PHE A 125 -13.70 -1.13 -5.00
C PHE A 125 -13.48 -2.52 -5.60
N VAL A 126 -14.02 -2.79 -6.80
CA VAL A 126 -13.77 -4.05 -7.51
C VAL A 126 -12.29 -4.20 -7.87
N GLN A 127 -11.68 -3.12 -8.36
CA GLN A 127 -10.25 -3.10 -8.69
C GLN A 127 -9.38 -3.34 -7.45
N ALA A 128 -9.71 -2.72 -6.32
CA ALA A 128 -9.02 -2.91 -5.03
C ALA A 128 -9.10 -4.36 -4.54
N PHE A 129 -10.24 -5.03 -4.77
CA PHE A 129 -10.43 -6.45 -4.46
C PHE A 129 -9.48 -7.32 -5.30
N GLY A 130 -9.36 -7.04 -6.60
CA GLY A 130 -8.36 -7.68 -7.47
C GLY A 130 -6.93 -7.42 -7.00
N GLY A 131 -6.60 -6.18 -6.66
CA GLY A 131 -5.30 -5.79 -6.10
C GLY A 131 -4.96 -6.52 -4.79
N ALA A 132 -5.95 -6.69 -3.91
CA ALA A 132 -5.79 -7.44 -2.65
C ALA A 132 -5.48 -8.92 -2.91
N MET A 133 -6.12 -9.56 -3.92
CA MET A 133 -5.80 -10.94 -4.33
C MET A 133 -4.35 -11.07 -4.79
N LEU A 134 -3.86 -10.11 -5.57
CA LEU A 134 -2.49 -10.09 -6.06
C LEU A 134 -1.50 -9.91 -4.92
N MET A 135 -1.70 -8.91 -4.06
CA MET A 135 -0.79 -8.58 -2.95
C MET A 135 -0.72 -9.69 -1.89
N ALA A 136 -1.86 -10.24 -1.49
CA ALA A 136 -1.93 -11.29 -0.48
C ALA A 136 -1.15 -12.53 -0.88
N ASN A 137 -1.24 -12.93 -2.15
CA ASN A 137 -0.66 -14.17 -2.63
C ASN A 137 0.76 -14.00 -3.19
N SER A 138 1.17 -12.79 -3.60
CA SER A 138 2.50 -12.52 -4.18
C SER A 138 3.65 -12.94 -3.26
N ALA A 139 3.67 -12.47 -2.02
CA ALA A 139 4.73 -12.83 -1.06
C ALA A 139 4.71 -14.31 -0.69
N ALA A 140 3.52 -14.94 -0.65
CA ALA A 140 3.37 -16.36 -0.37
C ALA A 140 3.93 -17.22 -1.52
N ILE A 141 3.61 -16.89 -2.78
CA ILE A 141 4.14 -17.56 -3.98
C ILE A 141 5.68 -17.47 -4.01
N LEU A 142 6.26 -16.30 -3.73
CA LEU A 142 7.71 -16.12 -3.66
C LEU A 142 8.34 -16.97 -2.55
N THR A 143 7.72 -17.00 -1.39
CA THR A 143 8.22 -17.76 -0.25
C THR A 143 8.21 -19.26 -0.50
N ASP A 144 7.28 -19.75 -1.32
CA ASP A 144 7.21 -21.16 -1.74
C ASP A 144 8.22 -21.49 -2.85
N ALA A 145 8.45 -20.54 -3.78
CA ALA A 145 9.35 -20.73 -4.90
C ALA A 145 10.83 -20.66 -4.51
N PHE A 146 11.19 -19.86 -3.48
CA PHE A 146 12.57 -19.63 -3.11
C PHE A 146 12.99 -20.41 -1.85
N PRO A 147 14.22 -20.96 -1.82
CA PRO A 147 14.77 -21.57 -0.62
C PRO A 147 14.99 -20.52 0.48
N ALA A 148 15.06 -20.96 1.74
CA ALA A 148 15.12 -20.08 2.90
C ALA A 148 16.21 -19.01 2.82
N ASN A 149 17.39 -19.38 2.31
CA ASN A 149 18.56 -18.50 2.19
C ASN A 149 18.51 -17.49 1.02
N LYS A 150 17.44 -17.48 0.21
CA LYS A 150 17.25 -16.53 -0.91
C LYS A 150 15.90 -15.80 -0.86
N ARG A 151 15.09 -16.03 0.18
CA ARG A 151 13.76 -15.41 0.33
C ARG A 151 13.84 -13.91 0.57
N GLY A 152 14.80 -13.46 1.39
CA GLY A 152 15.02 -12.05 1.67
C GLY A 152 15.29 -11.26 0.41
N MET A 153 16.16 -11.77 -0.46
CA MET A 153 16.44 -11.17 -1.76
C MET A 153 15.18 -11.10 -2.63
N ALA A 154 14.43 -12.20 -2.78
CA ALA A 154 13.25 -12.26 -3.62
C ALA A 154 12.13 -11.30 -3.13
N LEU A 155 11.86 -11.29 -1.82
CA LEU A 155 10.90 -10.38 -1.20
C LEU A 155 11.37 -8.92 -1.29
N GLY A 156 12.68 -8.67 -1.16
CA GLY A 156 13.29 -7.36 -1.35
C GLY A 156 13.08 -6.81 -2.75
N VAL A 157 13.35 -7.61 -3.78
CA VAL A 157 13.09 -7.23 -5.19
C VAL A 157 11.62 -6.95 -5.43
N ASN A 158 10.72 -7.76 -4.87
CA ASN A 158 9.28 -7.53 -4.99
C ASN A 158 8.83 -6.22 -4.32
N GLN A 159 9.39 -5.87 -3.16
CA GLN A 159 9.12 -4.60 -2.47
C GLN A 159 9.64 -3.39 -3.26
N ILE A 160 10.82 -3.53 -3.88
CA ILE A 160 11.37 -2.50 -4.78
C ILE A 160 10.44 -2.25 -5.95
N ALA A 161 9.94 -3.32 -6.58
CA ALA A 161 8.99 -3.21 -7.68
C ALA A 161 7.74 -2.42 -7.27
N GLY A 162 7.24 -2.65 -6.04
CA GLY A 162 6.13 -1.87 -5.50
C GLY A 162 6.44 -0.38 -5.36
N ILE A 163 7.60 -0.04 -4.80
CA ILE A 163 7.96 1.38 -4.61
C ILE A 163 8.31 2.04 -5.93
N SER A 164 9.04 1.37 -6.81
CA SER A 164 9.32 1.89 -8.15
C SER A 164 8.03 2.12 -8.93
N GLY A 165 7.06 1.19 -8.84
CA GLY A 165 5.74 1.33 -9.42
C GLY A 165 5.01 2.57 -8.92
N GLN A 166 5.09 2.85 -7.62
CA GLN A 166 4.47 4.04 -7.05
C GLN A 166 5.02 5.35 -7.68
N PHE A 167 6.33 5.44 -7.90
CA PHE A 167 6.91 6.60 -8.56
C PHE A 167 6.62 6.67 -10.05
N VAL A 168 6.72 5.54 -10.74
CA VAL A 168 6.33 5.46 -12.16
C VAL A 168 4.87 5.89 -12.33
N GLY A 169 4.00 5.50 -11.41
CA GLY A 169 2.60 5.91 -11.42
C GLY A 169 2.40 7.42 -11.24
N LEU A 170 3.17 8.07 -10.36
CA LEU A 170 3.11 9.53 -10.22
C LEU A 170 3.50 10.23 -11.53
N LEU A 171 4.59 9.80 -12.18
CA LEU A 171 5.04 10.37 -13.46
C LEU A 171 4.02 10.11 -14.59
N LEU A 172 3.57 8.87 -14.73
CA LEU A 172 2.57 8.50 -15.74
C LEU A 172 1.23 9.20 -15.49
N GLY A 173 0.85 9.42 -14.21
CA GLY A 173 -0.38 10.13 -13.85
C GLY A 173 -0.40 11.56 -14.38
N GLY A 174 0.68 12.29 -14.18
CA GLY A 174 0.80 13.64 -14.72
C GLY A 174 0.82 13.67 -16.26
N LEU A 175 1.54 12.74 -16.89
CA LEU A 175 1.67 12.67 -18.34
C LEU A 175 0.37 12.22 -19.03
N LEU A 176 -0.23 11.11 -18.60
CA LEU A 176 -1.40 10.53 -19.25
C LEU A 176 -2.66 11.37 -19.02
N ALA A 177 -2.82 11.90 -17.81
CA ALA A 177 -3.97 12.75 -17.48
C ALA A 177 -3.99 14.09 -18.25
N ALA A 178 -2.83 14.55 -18.77
CA ALA A 178 -2.75 15.73 -19.64
C ALA A 178 -3.37 15.47 -21.03
N TRP A 179 -3.38 14.23 -21.51
CA TRP A 179 -3.98 13.86 -22.79
C TRP A 179 -5.45 13.45 -22.63
N ASP A 180 -5.69 12.40 -21.84
CA ASP A 180 -7.03 11.94 -21.46
C ASP A 180 -6.95 11.22 -20.10
N TRP A 181 -7.80 11.62 -19.15
CA TRP A 181 -7.86 11.00 -17.83
C TRP A 181 -8.18 9.50 -17.88
N ARG A 182 -8.85 9.01 -18.90
CA ARG A 182 -9.18 7.58 -19.10
C ARG A 182 -7.93 6.74 -19.30
N LEU A 183 -6.87 7.29 -19.87
CA LEU A 183 -5.59 6.61 -20.07
C LEU A 183 -4.92 6.19 -18.76
N VAL A 184 -5.24 6.87 -17.67
CA VAL A 184 -4.78 6.54 -16.31
C VAL A 184 -5.20 5.11 -15.92
N PHE A 185 -6.38 4.67 -16.34
CA PHE A 185 -6.87 3.31 -16.11
C PHE A 185 -6.48 2.36 -17.24
N TRP A 186 -6.45 2.85 -18.49
CA TRP A 186 -6.05 2.07 -19.65
C TRP A 186 -4.64 1.50 -19.56
N VAL A 187 -3.70 2.19 -18.91
CA VAL A 187 -2.31 1.71 -18.75
C VAL A 187 -2.22 0.36 -18.03
N ASN A 188 -3.19 0.07 -17.16
CA ASN A 188 -3.25 -1.20 -16.44
C ASN A 188 -3.72 -2.38 -17.33
N VAL A 189 -4.45 -2.10 -18.41
CA VAL A 189 -5.08 -3.13 -19.25
C VAL A 189 -4.04 -3.99 -19.97
N PRO A 190 -3.08 -3.44 -20.74
CA PRO A 190 -2.07 -4.29 -21.40
C PRO A 190 -1.19 -5.04 -20.40
N ILE A 191 -0.86 -4.42 -19.26
CA ILE A 191 -0.06 -5.06 -18.21
C ILE A 191 -0.85 -6.22 -17.59
N GLY A 192 -2.13 -5.99 -17.28
CA GLY A 192 -3.00 -6.99 -16.67
C GLY A 192 -3.30 -8.16 -17.60
N LEU A 193 -3.56 -7.91 -18.89
CA LEU A 193 -3.75 -8.97 -19.89
C LEU A 193 -2.49 -9.82 -20.05
N PHE A 194 -1.34 -9.17 -20.20
CA PHE A 194 -0.06 -9.87 -20.28
C PHE A 194 0.22 -10.68 -19.01
N GLY A 195 0.05 -10.06 -17.84
CA GLY A 195 0.23 -10.70 -16.53
C GLY A 195 -0.69 -11.91 -16.36
N THR A 196 -1.96 -11.80 -16.73
CA THR A 196 -2.93 -12.91 -16.68
C THR A 196 -2.48 -14.10 -17.52
N VAL A 197 -2.17 -13.86 -18.79
CA VAL A 197 -1.75 -14.94 -19.71
C VAL A 197 -0.45 -15.57 -19.26
N TRP A 198 0.49 -14.74 -18.85
CA TRP A 198 1.80 -15.22 -18.39
C TRP A 198 1.71 -15.98 -17.07
N ALA A 199 0.97 -15.48 -16.10
CA ALA A 199 0.78 -16.18 -14.83
C ALA A 199 0.07 -17.52 -15.02
N TYR A 200 -0.99 -17.55 -15.85
CA TYR A 200 -1.73 -18.79 -16.15
C TYR A 200 -0.86 -19.86 -16.82
N LYS A 201 0.04 -19.46 -17.74
CA LYS A 201 0.90 -20.40 -18.46
C LYS A 201 2.14 -20.84 -17.68
N SER A 202 2.65 -19.99 -16.78
CA SER A 202 4.00 -20.16 -16.23
C SER A 202 4.03 -20.44 -14.73
N LEU A 203 3.04 -19.99 -13.97
CA LEU A 203 2.96 -20.24 -12.54
C LEU A 203 2.35 -21.62 -12.25
N ARG A 204 2.88 -22.29 -11.23
CA ARG A 204 2.44 -23.62 -10.80
C ARG A 204 2.11 -23.58 -9.31
N GLU A 205 1.06 -24.29 -8.92
CA GLU A 205 0.73 -24.50 -7.52
C GLU A 205 1.75 -25.46 -6.89
N ILE A 206 2.58 -24.95 -5.99
CA ILE A 206 3.59 -25.74 -5.27
C ILE A 206 3.06 -26.12 -3.89
N ALA A 207 2.29 -25.20 -3.27
CA ALA A 207 1.74 -25.42 -1.95
C ALA A 207 0.61 -26.44 -1.98
N THR A 208 0.59 -27.34 -1.00
CA THR A 208 -0.55 -28.23 -0.78
C THR A 208 -1.74 -27.41 -0.28
N THR A 209 -2.83 -27.45 -1.02
CA THR A 209 -4.09 -26.83 -0.61
C THR A 209 -4.67 -27.52 0.61
N ARG A 210 -5.15 -26.75 1.56
CA ARG A 210 -5.78 -27.29 2.78
C ARG A 210 -7.27 -26.99 2.75
N ARG A 211 -8.10 -28.01 2.93
CA ARG A 211 -9.53 -27.81 3.24
C ARG A 211 -9.64 -27.17 4.62
N ALA A 212 -9.97 -25.90 4.67
CA ALA A 212 -10.24 -25.14 5.89
C ALA A 212 -11.63 -24.49 5.76
N ARG A 213 -12.27 -24.20 6.87
CA ARG A 213 -13.54 -23.46 6.87
C ARG A 213 -13.23 -21.95 6.85
N ILE A 214 -14.02 -21.20 6.08
CA ILE A 214 -13.94 -19.74 6.09
C ILE A 214 -14.65 -19.24 7.36
N ASP A 215 -13.95 -18.45 8.13
CA ASP A 215 -14.52 -17.75 9.27
C ASP A 215 -15.28 -16.51 8.79
N TRP A 216 -16.54 -16.69 8.43
CA TRP A 216 -17.39 -15.60 7.97
C TRP A 216 -17.64 -14.56 9.05
N VAL A 217 -17.79 -14.99 10.32
CA VAL A 217 -18.08 -14.10 11.44
C VAL A 217 -16.86 -13.23 11.72
N GLY A 218 -15.68 -13.82 11.85
CA GLY A 218 -14.44 -13.06 12.01
C GLY A 218 -14.17 -12.10 10.84
N ASN A 219 -14.44 -12.53 9.59
CA ASN A 219 -14.32 -11.65 8.42
C ASN A 219 -15.24 -10.43 8.52
N VAL A 220 -16.52 -10.63 8.83
CA VAL A 220 -17.48 -9.52 8.96
C VAL A 220 -17.08 -8.57 10.09
N MET A 221 -16.70 -9.12 11.25
CA MET A 221 -16.24 -8.31 12.38
C MET A 221 -14.99 -7.50 12.02
N PHE A 222 -14.05 -8.11 11.33
CA PHE A 222 -12.82 -7.43 10.89
C PHE A 222 -13.13 -6.32 9.88
N VAL A 223 -13.97 -6.60 8.86
CA VAL A 223 -14.41 -5.62 7.86
C VAL A 223 -15.11 -4.44 8.53
N VAL A 224 -16.07 -4.72 9.43
CA VAL A 224 -16.84 -3.67 10.11
C VAL A 224 -15.94 -2.88 11.07
N GLY A 225 -15.13 -3.56 11.89
CA GLY A 225 -14.28 -2.90 12.87
C GLY A 225 -13.19 -2.03 12.24
N LEU A 226 -12.40 -2.61 11.32
CA LEU A 226 -11.34 -1.86 10.61
C LEU A 226 -11.94 -0.81 9.68
N GLY A 227 -13.02 -1.14 8.97
CA GLY A 227 -13.73 -0.22 8.09
C GLY A 227 -14.25 0.99 8.86
N ALA A 228 -14.94 0.78 10.00
CA ALA A 228 -15.42 1.88 10.83
C ALA A 228 -14.29 2.79 11.33
N LEU A 229 -13.17 2.22 11.76
CA LEU A 229 -11.99 3.00 12.15
C LEU A 229 -11.45 3.85 11.00
N LEU A 230 -11.21 3.24 9.85
CA LEU A 230 -10.62 3.95 8.70
C LEU A 230 -11.57 5.01 8.14
N VAL A 231 -12.88 4.73 8.10
CA VAL A 231 -13.91 5.70 7.70
C VAL A 231 -13.98 6.85 8.69
N ALA A 232 -14.02 6.56 9.99
CA ALA A 232 -14.05 7.60 11.02
C ALA A 232 -12.81 8.52 10.96
N ILE A 233 -11.62 7.96 10.75
CA ILE A 233 -10.39 8.73 10.57
C ILE A 233 -10.45 9.59 9.31
N THR A 234 -10.98 9.05 8.20
CA THR A 234 -11.13 9.76 6.94
C THR A 234 -12.06 10.97 7.08
N TYR A 235 -13.21 10.81 7.73
CA TYR A 235 -14.15 11.90 7.95
C TYR A 235 -13.73 12.84 9.09
N GLY A 236 -12.85 12.39 10.01
CA GLY A 236 -12.25 13.22 11.05
C GLY A 236 -11.42 14.38 10.51
N ILE A 237 -10.96 14.30 9.28
CA ILE A 237 -10.22 15.35 8.57
C ILE A 237 -11.13 16.50 8.13
N GLN A 238 -12.43 16.22 7.88
CA GLN A 238 -13.37 17.21 7.34
C GLN A 238 -13.83 18.19 8.41
N PRO A 239 -14.08 19.49 8.07
CA PRO A 239 -14.58 20.46 9.02
C PRO A 239 -15.94 20.07 9.60
N TYR A 240 -16.17 20.32 10.88
CA TYR A 240 -17.44 20.04 11.55
C TYR A 240 -17.71 21.03 12.67
N GLY A 241 -18.95 21.55 12.74
CA GLY A 241 -19.41 22.37 13.87
C GLY A 241 -18.62 23.67 14.09
N GLY A 242 -18.10 24.28 13.02
CA GLY A 242 -17.27 25.49 13.11
C GLY A 242 -15.79 25.23 13.46
N HIS A 243 -15.40 23.95 13.67
CA HIS A 243 -14.01 23.56 13.85
C HIS A 243 -13.35 23.17 12.51
N PRO A 244 -12.06 23.42 12.33
CA PRO A 244 -11.34 23.10 11.10
C PRO A 244 -11.23 21.58 10.84
N THR A 245 -11.50 20.75 11.84
CA THR A 245 -11.52 19.29 11.77
C THR A 245 -12.75 18.72 12.45
N GLY A 246 -13.14 17.50 12.06
CA GLY A 246 -14.34 16.83 12.58
C GLY A 246 -14.10 15.89 13.77
N TRP A 247 -12.95 15.93 14.43
CA TRP A 247 -12.64 15.02 15.53
C TRP A 247 -13.58 15.12 16.73
N THR A 248 -14.30 16.21 16.86
CA THR A 248 -15.35 16.43 17.88
C THR A 248 -16.73 15.93 17.45
N ASN A 249 -16.89 15.47 16.21
CA ASN A 249 -18.14 14.93 15.70
C ASN A 249 -18.52 13.63 16.44
N PRO A 250 -19.72 13.54 17.07
CA PRO A 250 -20.17 12.35 17.79
C PRO A 250 -20.14 11.07 16.94
N TRP A 251 -20.45 11.16 15.64
CA TRP A 251 -20.43 10.02 14.74
C TRP A 251 -19.01 9.50 14.47
N ILE A 252 -18.02 10.39 14.42
CA ILE A 252 -16.61 10.03 14.26
C ILE A 252 -16.11 9.36 15.53
N ILE A 253 -16.42 9.93 16.69
CA ILE A 253 -16.07 9.34 18.00
C ILE A 253 -16.74 7.96 18.14
N ALA A 254 -18.03 7.85 17.80
CA ALA A 254 -18.74 6.56 17.82
C ALA A 254 -18.10 5.54 16.86
N GLY A 255 -17.69 5.97 15.67
CA GLY A 255 -16.97 5.10 14.71
C GLY A 255 -15.61 4.63 15.21
N LEU A 256 -14.84 5.51 15.86
CA LEU A 256 -13.53 5.17 16.45
C LEU A 256 -13.69 4.19 17.63
N ILE A 257 -14.56 4.51 18.57
CA ILE A 257 -14.79 3.67 19.77
C ILE A 257 -15.46 2.37 19.35
N GLY A 258 -16.52 2.41 18.55
CA GLY A 258 -17.23 1.23 18.06
C GLY A 258 -16.35 0.33 17.20
N GLY A 259 -15.59 0.91 16.26
CA GLY A 259 -14.64 0.16 15.44
C GLY A 259 -13.56 -0.51 16.27
N ALA A 260 -12.97 0.20 17.25
CA ALA A 260 -11.99 -0.37 18.16
C ALA A 260 -12.60 -1.48 19.03
N ALA A 261 -13.81 -1.28 19.57
CA ALA A 261 -14.52 -2.28 20.35
C ALA A 261 -14.79 -3.56 19.55
N VAL A 262 -15.26 -3.42 18.29
CA VAL A 262 -15.49 -4.56 17.39
C VAL A 262 -14.18 -5.30 17.10
N LEU A 263 -13.05 -4.60 16.89
CA LEU A 263 -11.75 -5.25 16.70
C LEU A 263 -11.24 -5.96 17.95
N VAL A 264 -11.49 -5.41 19.14
CA VAL A 264 -11.15 -6.11 20.41
C VAL A 264 -11.99 -7.38 20.55
N VAL A 265 -13.30 -7.31 20.29
CA VAL A 265 -14.18 -8.49 20.30
C VAL A 265 -13.74 -9.50 19.23
N PHE A 266 -13.38 -9.05 18.02
CA PHE A 266 -12.80 -9.87 16.97
C PHE A 266 -11.54 -10.61 17.47
N CYS A 267 -10.58 -9.89 18.08
CA CYS A 267 -9.37 -10.52 18.61
C CYS A 267 -9.68 -11.61 19.65
N VAL A 268 -10.64 -11.36 20.56
CA VAL A 268 -11.08 -12.35 21.56
C VAL A 268 -11.78 -13.55 20.89
N PHE A 269 -12.63 -13.28 19.91
CA PHE A 269 -13.34 -14.30 19.14
C PHE A 269 -12.39 -15.23 18.39
N GLU A 270 -11.39 -14.66 17.69
CA GLU A 270 -10.34 -15.39 16.96
C GLU A 270 -9.49 -16.33 17.86
N THR A 271 -9.38 -16.02 19.16
CA THR A 271 -8.69 -16.94 20.09
C THR A 271 -9.49 -18.20 20.44
N LYS A 272 -10.81 -18.17 20.20
CA LYS A 272 -11.74 -19.26 20.59
C LYS A 272 -12.15 -20.18 19.45
N ILE A 273 -11.86 -19.79 18.20
CA ILE A 273 -12.22 -20.56 17.01
C ILE A 273 -11.12 -21.57 16.66
N ALA A 274 -11.54 -22.75 16.20
CA ALA A 274 -10.61 -23.82 15.81
C ALA A 274 -9.79 -23.47 14.55
N GLU A 275 -10.38 -22.72 13.62
CA GLU A 275 -9.74 -22.29 12.37
C GLU A 275 -9.85 -20.77 12.18
N PRO A 276 -9.09 -19.98 12.98
CA PRO A 276 -9.19 -18.53 12.98
C PRO A 276 -8.69 -17.93 11.67
N MET A 277 -9.27 -16.79 11.24
CA MET A 277 -8.78 -15.98 10.13
C MET A 277 -7.42 -15.36 10.46
N PHE A 278 -7.34 -14.76 11.64
CA PHE A 278 -6.12 -14.25 12.24
C PHE A 278 -5.59 -15.25 13.25
N GLN A 279 -4.44 -15.83 12.99
CA GLN A 279 -3.79 -16.69 13.97
C GLN A 279 -3.18 -15.83 15.08
N MET A 280 -3.98 -15.51 16.12
CA MET A 280 -3.53 -14.70 17.26
C MET A 280 -2.32 -15.31 17.97
N SER A 281 -2.14 -16.65 17.91
CA SER A 281 -0.97 -17.32 18.45
C SER A 281 0.35 -16.85 17.80
N LEU A 282 0.33 -16.37 16.56
CA LEU A 282 1.51 -15.85 15.88
C LEU A 282 2.02 -14.56 16.53
N PHE A 283 1.15 -13.76 17.15
CA PHE A 283 1.58 -12.56 17.88
C PHE A 283 2.37 -12.87 19.17
N ARG A 284 2.34 -14.11 19.65
CA ARG A 284 3.23 -14.55 20.73
C ARG A 284 4.67 -14.78 20.24
N VAL A 285 4.86 -14.92 18.94
CA VAL A 285 6.18 -15.03 18.33
C VAL A 285 6.73 -13.62 18.13
N TRP A 286 7.70 -13.23 18.97
CA TRP A 286 8.24 -11.85 19.01
C TRP A 286 8.63 -11.27 17.65
N PRO A 287 9.36 -11.96 16.75
CA PRO A 287 9.69 -11.41 15.43
C PRO A 287 8.46 -11.11 14.56
N PHE A 288 7.37 -11.89 14.72
CA PHE A 288 6.13 -11.66 14.00
C PHE A 288 5.39 -10.41 14.53
N ALA A 289 5.21 -10.33 15.85
CA ALA A 289 4.50 -9.22 16.48
C ALA A 289 5.24 -7.89 16.29
N ALA A 290 6.53 -7.86 16.64
CA ALA A 290 7.37 -6.67 16.51
C ALA A 290 7.52 -6.24 15.05
N GLY A 291 7.68 -7.19 14.13
CA GLY A 291 7.80 -6.90 12.70
C GLY A 291 6.53 -6.29 12.10
N ASN A 292 5.33 -6.76 12.48
CA ASN A 292 4.06 -6.20 12.03
C ASN A 292 3.81 -4.82 12.65
N LEU A 293 4.09 -4.62 13.93
CA LEU A 293 4.00 -3.30 14.57
C LEU A 293 4.95 -2.29 13.93
N ALA A 294 6.20 -2.68 13.69
CA ALA A 294 7.17 -1.85 12.98
C ALA A 294 6.73 -1.55 11.54
N SER A 295 6.09 -2.50 10.84
CA SER A 295 5.50 -2.27 9.52
C SER A 295 4.37 -1.24 9.56
N LEU A 296 3.48 -1.30 10.56
CA LEU A 296 2.40 -0.34 10.76
C LEU A 296 2.96 1.06 10.98
N LEU A 297 3.83 1.23 11.99
CA LEU A 297 4.42 2.52 12.36
C LEU A 297 5.28 3.10 11.22
N GLY A 298 6.09 2.25 10.57
CA GLY A 298 6.89 2.64 9.41
C GLY A 298 6.04 3.05 8.20
N SER A 299 4.87 2.43 8.01
CA SER A 299 3.93 2.81 6.94
C SER A 299 3.21 4.12 7.25
N ILE A 300 2.86 4.38 8.53
CA ILE A 300 2.32 5.67 8.97
C ILE A 300 3.34 6.77 8.70
N ALA A 301 4.58 6.60 9.13
CA ALA A 301 5.64 7.58 8.95
C ALA A 301 5.92 7.85 7.46
N ARG A 302 6.10 6.80 6.66
CA ARG A 302 6.43 6.91 5.23
C ARG A 302 5.29 7.52 4.41
N GLY A 303 4.04 7.10 4.64
CA GLY A 303 2.89 7.64 3.93
C GLY A 303 2.68 9.13 4.24
N GLY A 304 2.80 9.52 5.51
CA GLY A 304 2.73 10.91 5.93
C GLY A 304 3.84 11.77 5.34
N LEU A 305 5.09 11.27 5.38
CA LEU A 305 6.20 11.98 4.75
C LEU A 305 5.95 12.22 3.26
N GLN A 306 5.62 11.17 2.52
CA GLN A 306 5.41 11.26 1.09
C GLN A 306 4.30 12.24 0.74
N PHE A 307 3.18 12.18 1.47
CA PHE A 307 2.05 13.09 1.28
C PHE A 307 2.43 14.54 1.57
N MET A 308 3.09 14.81 2.71
CA MET A 308 3.52 16.14 3.10
C MET A 308 4.56 16.74 2.15
N LEU A 309 5.53 15.93 1.70
CA LEU A 309 6.56 16.40 0.77
C LEU A 309 5.97 16.77 -0.60
N VAL A 310 4.99 16.00 -1.10
CA VAL A 310 4.31 16.34 -2.37
C VAL A 310 3.59 17.68 -2.23
N ILE A 311 2.83 17.88 -1.14
CA ILE A 311 2.10 19.14 -0.91
C ILE A 311 3.09 20.30 -0.76
N TRP A 312 4.15 20.13 0.03
CA TRP A 312 5.13 21.20 0.26
C TRP A 312 5.88 21.58 -1.02
N LEU A 313 6.38 20.58 -1.76
CA LEU A 313 7.05 20.84 -3.03
C LEU A 313 6.11 21.46 -4.07
N ALA A 314 4.96 20.85 -4.32
CA ALA A 314 4.05 21.33 -5.38
C ALA A 314 3.32 22.61 -5.00
N GLY A 315 2.99 22.81 -3.73
CA GLY A 315 2.20 23.95 -3.27
C GLY A 315 3.02 25.17 -2.85
N ILE A 316 4.27 25.00 -2.42
CA ILE A 316 5.06 26.08 -1.83
C ILE A 316 6.42 26.23 -2.53
N TRP A 317 7.26 25.20 -2.46
CA TRP A 317 8.68 25.34 -2.85
C TRP A 317 8.86 25.57 -4.36
N LEU A 318 8.18 24.80 -5.23
CA LEU A 318 8.29 24.93 -6.68
C LEU A 318 7.72 26.26 -7.17
N PRO A 319 6.52 26.74 -6.73
CA PRO A 319 6.04 28.06 -7.08
C PRO A 319 6.98 29.19 -6.66
N LEU A 320 7.59 29.12 -5.48
CA LEU A 320 8.61 30.09 -5.03
C LEU A 320 9.85 30.12 -5.93
N HIS A 321 10.12 29.03 -6.66
CA HIS A 321 11.23 28.94 -7.62
C HIS A 321 10.81 29.15 -9.07
N GLY A 322 9.61 29.72 -9.31
CA GLY A 322 9.16 30.13 -10.65
C GLY A 322 8.54 29.03 -11.50
N TYR A 323 8.19 27.88 -10.92
CA TYR A 323 7.45 26.85 -11.65
C TYR A 323 5.96 27.17 -11.71
N ASP A 324 5.36 26.99 -12.90
CA ASP A 324 3.90 27.10 -13.07
C ASP A 324 3.18 25.99 -12.26
N PHE A 325 2.09 26.37 -11.58
CA PHE A 325 1.26 25.42 -10.81
C PHE A 325 0.78 24.23 -11.63
N ALA A 326 0.58 24.37 -12.93
CA ALA A 326 0.15 23.26 -13.79
C ALA A 326 1.17 22.13 -13.89
N VAL A 327 2.47 22.45 -13.77
CA VAL A 327 3.58 21.46 -13.89
C VAL A 327 4.19 21.06 -12.55
N THR A 328 3.82 21.73 -11.46
CA THR A 328 4.39 21.42 -10.13
C THR A 328 4.20 19.98 -9.67
N PRO A 329 3.08 19.26 -9.95
CA PRO A 329 2.95 17.85 -9.56
C PRO A 329 4.01 16.95 -10.21
N LEU A 330 4.29 17.18 -11.50
CA LEU A 330 5.32 16.45 -12.23
C LEU A 330 6.71 16.71 -11.64
N TRP A 331 7.06 17.97 -11.43
CA TRP A 331 8.36 18.35 -10.87
C TRP A 331 8.52 17.89 -9.42
N ALA A 332 7.46 17.93 -8.59
CA ALA A 332 7.50 17.37 -7.25
C ALA A 332 7.86 15.88 -7.28
N GLY A 333 7.28 15.11 -8.21
CA GLY A 333 7.65 13.71 -8.44
C GLY A 333 9.13 13.54 -8.82
N ILE A 334 9.66 14.39 -9.73
CA ILE A 334 11.06 14.36 -10.15
C ILE A 334 11.99 14.70 -8.99
N TYR A 335 11.68 15.74 -8.22
CA TYR A 335 12.50 16.15 -7.07
C TYR A 335 12.48 15.13 -5.91
N MET A 336 11.50 14.22 -5.88
CA MET A 336 11.44 13.10 -4.93
C MET A 336 12.17 11.83 -5.42
N LEU A 337 12.75 11.81 -6.62
CA LEU A 337 13.51 10.66 -7.14
C LEU A 337 14.64 10.17 -6.21
N PRO A 338 15.39 11.01 -5.48
CA PRO A 338 16.41 10.55 -4.54
C PRO A 338 15.86 9.61 -3.45
N LEU A 339 14.62 9.84 -2.97
CA LEU A 339 13.95 8.93 -2.03
C LEU A 339 13.83 7.52 -2.60
N THR A 340 13.41 7.42 -3.85
CA THR A 340 13.26 6.14 -4.55
C THR A 340 14.59 5.48 -4.83
N ALA A 341 15.56 6.26 -5.30
CA ALA A 341 16.91 5.76 -5.59
C ALA A 341 17.54 5.15 -4.33
N GLY A 342 17.42 5.81 -3.19
CA GLY A 342 17.90 5.28 -1.91
C GLY A 342 17.27 3.94 -1.56
N PHE A 343 15.96 3.82 -1.72
CA PHE A 343 15.25 2.57 -1.46
C PHE A 343 15.63 1.46 -2.44
N LEU A 344 15.71 1.78 -3.74
CA LEU A 344 16.10 0.86 -4.82
C LEU A 344 17.48 0.24 -4.59
N ILE A 345 18.43 1.03 -4.12
CA ILE A 345 19.80 0.58 -3.84
C ILE A 345 19.83 -0.25 -2.56
N ALA A 346 19.23 0.27 -1.48
CA ALA A 346 19.35 -0.35 -0.17
C ALA A 346 18.52 -1.64 -0.01
N GLY A 347 17.38 -1.76 -0.69
CA GLY A 347 16.47 -2.91 -0.56
C GLY A 347 17.11 -4.26 -0.89
N PRO A 348 17.69 -4.47 -2.09
CA PRO A 348 18.34 -5.75 -2.45
C PRO A 348 19.56 -6.04 -1.59
N ILE A 349 20.37 -4.99 -1.33
CA ILE A 349 21.58 -5.10 -0.53
C ILE A 349 21.23 -5.57 0.89
N SER A 350 20.25 -4.93 1.52
CA SER A 350 19.81 -5.29 2.87
C SER A 350 19.15 -6.67 2.91
N GLY A 351 18.38 -7.04 1.88
CA GLY A 351 17.79 -8.36 1.75
C GLY A 351 18.85 -9.47 1.74
N THR A 352 19.86 -9.33 0.87
CA THR A 352 20.96 -10.31 0.77
C THR A 352 21.83 -10.34 2.04
N LEU A 353 22.12 -9.20 2.62
CA LEU A 353 22.91 -9.12 3.85
C LEU A 353 22.13 -9.68 5.06
N SER A 354 20.82 -9.47 5.11
CA SER A 354 19.97 -10.02 6.17
C SER A 354 19.86 -11.55 6.12
N ASP A 355 19.94 -12.14 4.93
CA ASP A 355 19.97 -13.59 4.77
C ASP A 355 21.26 -14.20 5.34
N ARG A 356 22.37 -13.44 5.39
CA ARG A 356 23.68 -13.88 5.92
C ARG A 356 23.88 -13.53 7.40
N TYR A 357 23.51 -12.33 7.81
CA TYR A 357 23.82 -11.78 9.15
C TYR A 357 22.59 -11.66 10.05
N GLY A 358 21.41 -12.06 9.57
CA GLY A 358 20.15 -11.90 10.25
C GLY A 358 19.47 -10.55 10.00
N PRO A 359 18.14 -10.47 10.17
CA PRO A 359 17.36 -9.30 9.79
C PRO A 359 17.42 -8.14 10.81
N ARG A 360 17.69 -8.42 12.10
CA ARG A 360 17.59 -7.44 13.19
C ARG A 360 18.50 -6.23 13.01
N PRO A 361 19.83 -6.35 12.77
CA PRO A 361 20.71 -5.19 12.70
C PRO A 361 20.33 -4.25 11.55
N PHE A 362 19.97 -4.80 10.40
CA PHE A 362 19.58 -4.02 9.21
C PHE A 362 18.26 -3.28 9.40
N ALA A 363 17.24 -3.98 9.92
CA ALA A 363 15.95 -3.36 10.19
C ALA A 363 16.05 -2.23 11.22
N THR A 364 16.83 -2.43 12.29
CA THR A 364 17.06 -1.39 13.31
C THR A 364 17.83 -0.22 12.75
N ALA A 365 18.96 -0.46 12.07
CA ALA A 365 19.76 0.59 11.46
C ALA A 365 18.95 1.39 10.44
N GLY A 366 18.08 0.72 9.66
CA GLY A 366 17.18 1.36 8.70
C GLY A 366 16.20 2.33 9.38
N LEU A 367 15.55 1.90 10.47
CA LEU A 367 14.62 2.77 11.20
C LEU A 367 15.33 3.95 11.88
N VAL A 368 16.53 3.74 12.44
CA VAL A 368 17.34 4.81 13.03
C VAL A 368 17.75 5.83 11.97
N LEU A 369 18.23 5.38 10.82
CA LEU A 369 18.59 6.27 9.71
C LEU A 369 17.38 7.07 9.22
N ALA A 370 16.22 6.40 9.05
CA ALA A 370 14.99 7.08 8.67
C ALA A 370 14.59 8.14 9.70
N ALA A 371 14.67 7.84 11.00
CA ALA A 371 14.36 8.80 12.09
C ALA A 371 15.31 10.01 12.09
N ILE A 372 16.60 9.81 11.87
CA ILE A 372 17.58 10.90 11.74
C ILE A 372 17.24 11.79 10.55
N CYS A 373 16.92 11.20 9.39
CA CYS A 373 16.53 11.95 8.20
C CYS A 373 15.22 12.71 8.40
N PHE A 374 14.24 12.14 9.11
CA PHE A 374 13.02 12.85 9.49
C PHE A 374 13.33 14.07 10.36
N GLY A 375 14.17 13.90 11.38
CA GLY A 375 14.62 15.01 12.22
C GLY A 375 15.33 16.10 11.40
N GLY A 376 16.19 15.71 10.45
CA GLY A 376 16.83 16.64 9.53
C GLY A 376 15.85 17.42 8.66
N LEU A 377 14.80 16.75 8.12
CA LEU A 377 13.75 17.41 7.33
C LEU A 377 12.94 18.43 8.16
N MET A 378 12.71 18.18 9.44
CA MET A 378 12.03 19.13 10.34
C MET A 378 12.81 20.41 10.58
N LEU A 379 14.13 20.37 10.43
CA LEU A 379 15.02 21.51 10.63
C LEU A 379 15.24 22.34 9.36
N LEU A 380 14.69 21.92 8.22
CA LEU A 380 14.83 22.67 6.96
C LEU A 380 14.00 23.97 7.01
N PRO A 381 14.58 25.11 6.56
CA PRO A 381 13.80 26.33 6.37
C PRO A 381 12.79 26.17 5.22
N VAL A 382 11.80 27.07 5.14
CA VAL A 382 10.78 27.04 4.06
C VAL A 382 11.44 27.13 2.67
N ASN A 383 12.45 27.96 2.53
CA ASN A 383 13.28 28.05 1.32
C ASN A 383 14.59 27.30 1.52
N PHE A 384 14.54 25.99 1.40
CA PHE A 384 15.68 25.10 1.60
C PHE A 384 16.53 24.93 0.33
N SER A 385 17.81 24.57 0.53
CA SER A 385 18.66 24.12 -0.56
C SER A 385 18.23 22.72 -1.02
N TYR A 386 17.97 22.57 -2.32
CA TYR A 386 17.57 21.27 -2.88
C TYR A 386 18.57 20.15 -2.55
N TRP A 387 19.86 20.41 -2.57
CA TRP A 387 20.88 19.38 -2.34
C TRP A 387 20.81 18.78 -0.93
N LEU A 388 20.58 19.63 0.09
CA LEU A 388 20.39 19.15 1.45
C LEU A 388 19.10 18.35 1.59
N PHE A 389 18.02 18.84 1.01
CA PHE A 389 16.75 18.11 0.94
C PHE A 389 16.91 16.76 0.23
N ALA A 390 17.56 16.74 -0.95
CA ALA A 390 17.80 15.52 -1.71
C ALA A 390 18.62 14.49 -0.91
N LEU A 391 19.64 14.94 -0.17
CA LEU A 391 20.45 14.08 0.70
C LEU A 391 19.61 13.46 1.82
N LEU A 392 18.75 14.25 2.47
CA LEU A 392 17.89 13.78 3.55
C LEU A 392 16.84 12.77 3.05
N ILE A 393 16.19 13.04 1.92
CA ILE A 393 15.22 12.11 1.36
C ILE A 393 15.90 10.85 0.79
N LEU A 394 17.10 10.95 0.23
CA LEU A 394 17.91 9.80 -0.18
C LEU A 394 18.22 8.92 1.05
N GLY A 395 18.70 9.53 2.13
CA GLY A 395 18.97 8.84 3.40
C GLY A 395 17.71 8.16 3.96
N ASN A 396 16.56 8.83 3.91
CA ASN A 396 15.27 8.25 4.32
C ASN A 396 14.88 7.05 3.43
N GLY A 397 15.11 7.15 2.11
CA GLY A 397 14.94 6.05 1.17
C GLY A 397 15.83 4.85 1.49
N ILE A 398 17.12 5.10 1.75
CA ILE A 398 18.09 4.07 2.19
C ILE A 398 17.60 3.41 3.50
N GLY A 399 17.23 4.20 4.50
CA GLY A 399 16.70 3.71 5.77
C GLY A 399 15.47 2.83 5.60
N SER A 400 14.54 3.26 4.77
CA SER A 400 13.32 2.50 4.44
C SER A 400 13.64 1.19 3.72
N GLY A 401 14.60 1.18 2.79
CA GLY A 401 15.06 -0.02 2.09
C GLY A 401 15.77 -1.01 3.02
N LEU A 402 16.63 -0.50 3.91
CA LEU A 402 17.29 -1.29 4.95
C LEU A 402 16.31 -1.97 5.91
N PHE A 403 15.15 -1.34 6.15
CA PHE A 403 14.10 -1.90 7.01
C PHE A 403 13.18 -2.90 6.29
N ALA A 404 12.66 -2.56 5.11
CA ALA A 404 11.51 -3.23 4.52
C ALA A 404 11.76 -4.70 4.16
N ALA A 405 12.88 -5.02 3.48
CA ALA A 405 13.20 -6.36 3.03
C ALA A 405 13.55 -7.29 4.21
N PRO A 406 14.47 -6.93 5.14
CA PRO A 406 14.77 -7.74 6.30
C PRO A 406 13.58 -7.97 7.22
N ASN A 407 12.76 -6.95 7.45
CA ASN A 407 11.57 -7.07 8.30
C ASN A 407 10.55 -8.05 7.69
N THR A 408 10.31 -7.97 6.38
CA THR A 408 9.41 -8.90 5.68
C THR A 408 9.94 -10.33 5.76
N SER A 409 11.24 -10.53 5.55
CA SER A 409 11.91 -11.83 5.67
C SER A 409 11.79 -12.40 7.09
N ALA A 410 11.98 -11.56 8.12
CA ALA A 410 11.85 -11.94 9.53
C ALA A 410 10.42 -12.40 9.87
N ILE A 411 9.40 -11.63 9.45
CA ILE A 411 7.99 -11.97 9.65
C ILE A 411 7.66 -13.30 8.99
N MET A 412 8.02 -13.48 7.70
CA MET A 412 7.67 -14.67 6.92
C MET A 412 8.44 -15.92 7.36
N SER A 413 9.67 -15.76 7.87
CA SER A 413 10.49 -16.86 8.38
C SER A 413 10.06 -17.33 9.77
N ALA A 414 9.43 -16.47 10.55
CA ALA A 414 8.90 -16.79 11.88
C ALA A 414 7.61 -17.64 11.82
N VAL A 415 7.01 -17.79 10.63
CA VAL A 415 5.69 -18.42 10.46
C VAL A 415 5.83 -19.78 9.78
N PRO A 416 5.15 -20.83 10.32
CA PRO A 416 5.08 -22.14 9.65
C PRO A 416 4.56 -22.02 8.22
N VAL A 417 5.03 -22.90 7.33
CA VAL A 417 4.69 -22.90 5.89
C VAL A 417 3.19 -22.84 5.64
N ARG A 418 2.43 -23.59 6.43
CA ARG A 418 0.96 -23.69 6.34
C ARG A 418 0.20 -22.37 6.60
N HIS A 419 0.82 -21.38 7.26
CA HIS A 419 0.18 -20.10 7.64
C HIS A 419 0.78 -18.88 6.93
N ARG A 420 1.66 -19.08 5.95
CA ARG A 420 2.37 -17.98 5.27
C ARG A 420 1.44 -17.10 4.45
N GLY A 421 0.41 -17.65 3.82
CA GLY A 421 -0.59 -16.85 3.09
C GLY A 421 -1.33 -15.91 4.03
N SER A 422 -1.87 -16.43 5.12
CA SER A 422 -2.52 -15.65 6.18
C SER A 422 -1.56 -14.61 6.78
N ALA A 423 -0.32 -14.99 7.10
CA ALA A 423 0.69 -14.07 7.63
C ALA A 423 1.06 -12.95 6.64
N SER A 424 1.14 -13.25 5.35
CA SER A 424 1.35 -12.25 4.28
C SER A 424 0.18 -11.28 4.22
N GLY A 425 -1.06 -11.79 4.29
CA GLY A 425 -2.27 -10.98 4.36
C GLY A 425 -2.25 -10.05 5.57
N MET A 426 -2.00 -10.59 6.77
CA MET A 426 -1.89 -9.80 8.02
C MET A 426 -0.85 -8.69 7.89
N ARG A 427 0.34 -8.98 7.40
CA ARG A 427 1.39 -7.98 7.15
C ARG A 427 0.91 -6.88 6.20
N SER A 428 0.27 -7.26 5.10
CA SER A 428 -0.25 -6.29 4.12
C SER A 428 -1.37 -5.43 4.71
N THR A 429 -2.23 -5.99 5.55
CA THR A 429 -3.25 -5.23 6.28
C THR A 429 -2.61 -4.18 7.18
N PHE A 430 -1.61 -4.55 8.01
CA PHE A 430 -0.91 -3.58 8.85
C PHE A 430 -0.25 -2.48 8.03
N GLN A 431 0.35 -2.83 6.90
CA GLN A 431 1.00 -1.88 5.99
C GLN A 431 -0.02 -0.91 5.36
N ASN A 432 -1.12 -1.42 4.80
CA ASN A 432 -2.14 -0.61 4.13
C ASN A 432 -2.95 0.23 5.12
N SER A 433 -3.28 -0.33 6.29
CA SER A 433 -3.93 0.42 7.38
C SER A 433 -3.02 1.56 7.86
N GLY A 434 -1.71 1.31 8.02
CA GLY A 434 -0.75 2.35 8.35
C GLY A 434 -0.71 3.48 7.33
N MET A 435 -0.76 3.13 6.05
CA MET A 435 -0.80 4.11 4.95
C MET A 435 -2.09 4.96 5.01
N SER A 436 -3.25 4.34 5.22
CA SER A 436 -4.53 5.04 5.35
C SER A 436 -4.57 5.94 6.60
N LEU A 437 -4.10 5.43 7.74
CA LEU A 437 -3.97 6.18 8.99
C LEU A 437 -3.06 7.41 8.83
N SER A 438 -1.99 7.27 8.06
CA SER A 438 -1.02 8.34 7.86
C SER A 438 -1.63 9.57 7.19
N ILE A 439 -2.47 9.37 6.18
CA ILE A 439 -3.16 10.47 5.49
C ILE A 439 -4.03 11.22 6.49
N GLY A 440 -4.84 10.51 7.29
CA GLY A 440 -5.69 11.11 8.32
C GLY A 440 -4.91 11.92 9.37
N ILE A 441 -3.85 11.31 9.92
CA ILE A 441 -3.05 11.92 10.98
C ILE A 441 -2.32 13.18 10.46
N PHE A 442 -1.56 13.04 9.37
CA PHE A 442 -0.72 14.14 8.89
C PHE A 442 -1.54 15.29 8.30
N PHE A 443 -2.64 14.99 7.61
CA PHE A 443 -3.54 16.03 7.10
C PHE A 443 -4.21 16.82 8.24
N SER A 444 -4.65 16.13 9.30
CA SER A 444 -5.20 16.78 10.50
C SER A 444 -4.17 17.66 11.20
N LEU A 445 -2.93 17.19 11.34
CA LEU A 445 -1.83 17.97 11.91
C LEU A 445 -1.52 19.21 11.05
N MET A 446 -1.55 19.07 9.73
CA MET A 446 -1.35 20.20 8.80
C MET A 446 -2.46 21.26 8.98
N ILE A 447 -3.74 20.85 8.99
CA ILE A 447 -4.85 21.78 9.18
C ILE A 447 -4.76 22.47 10.55
N ALA A 448 -4.49 21.71 11.61
CA ALA A 448 -4.34 22.27 12.96
C ALA A 448 -3.17 23.28 13.04
N GLY A 449 -2.05 22.96 12.40
CA GLY A 449 -0.89 23.84 12.28
C GLY A 449 -1.23 25.14 11.54
N LEU A 450 -1.89 25.05 10.38
CA LEU A 450 -2.34 26.22 9.61
C LEU A 450 -3.33 27.06 10.40
N ALA A 451 -4.34 26.46 11.02
CA ALA A 451 -5.33 27.16 11.81
C ALA A 451 -4.73 27.90 13.04
N SER A 452 -3.64 27.39 13.60
CA SER A 452 -2.96 28.04 14.75
C SER A 452 -2.00 29.15 14.32
N THR A 453 -1.49 29.14 13.09
CA THR A 453 -0.43 30.05 12.64
C THR A 453 -0.98 31.21 11.81
N LEU A 454 -1.96 30.96 10.93
CA LEU A 454 -2.56 31.99 10.07
C LEU A 454 -3.14 33.20 10.84
N PRO A 455 -3.91 33.04 11.95
CA PRO A 455 -4.39 34.19 12.71
C PRO A 455 -3.28 35.07 13.32
N ARG A 456 -2.11 34.45 13.64
CA ARG A 456 -0.97 35.16 14.23
C ARG A 456 -0.11 35.93 13.22
N THR A 457 -0.20 35.58 11.95
CA THR A 457 0.56 36.26 10.88
C THR A 457 -0.24 37.35 10.17
N LEU A 458 -1.57 37.39 10.37
CA LEU A 458 -2.49 38.40 9.82
C LEU A 458 -2.83 39.50 10.82
N THR A 459 -2.47 39.36 12.10
CA THR A 459 -2.51 40.39 13.14
C THR A 459 -1.13 41.01 13.34
#